data_e8360b928e05f508a6f6deb14753d33a
#
_entry.id   e8360b928e05f508a6f6deb14753d33a
#
_cell.length_a   1.000
_cell.length_b   1.000
_cell.length_c   1.000
_cell.angle_alpha   90.00
_cell.angle_beta   90.00
_cell.angle_gamma   90.00
#
_symmetry.space_group_name_H-M   'P 1'
#
loop_
_entity.id
_entity.type
_entity.pdbx_description
1 polymer ?
#
loop_
_entity_poly.entity_id
_entity_poly.type
_entity_poly.pdbx_seq_one_letter_code
_entity_poly.pdbx_strand_id
1 'polypeptide(L)'
;MVPIWIKNGDTEKPTCRTYYTLAANGFFITKGTPCWKATAPVKKISILEDVEPSFELLSPPITADVTRAMARFFAWIYEKYRTEAAVLLWFNPQEKKYRIDVPIQQASAASVKYKFPERSAYRPHEILIGTFHSHGNMGAFHSGVDIEDEFAFDGIHGTFGGFNSGSYCFMMGNPNSFELSIQGVINGHRFVMKPEELLEGLTPIVSTDQLAPPAREWWTFGRREEKRFELIHEHQLLPENYTPPQDWQKNF
;
A
#
# COMPACT_ATOMS: atom_id res chain seq x y z
N MET A 1 -38.92 13.31 7.81
CA MET A 1 -37.67 12.57 7.51
C MET A 1 -38.00 11.41 6.58
N VAL A 2 -37.19 11.15 5.53
CA VAL A 2 -37.41 9.98 4.65
C VAL A 2 -36.77 8.77 5.33
N PRO A 3 -37.51 7.68 5.59
CA PRO A 3 -36.94 6.53 6.29
C PRO A 3 -35.88 5.80 5.44
N ILE A 4 -34.95 5.16 6.13
CA ILE A 4 -33.94 4.27 5.53
C ILE A 4 -34.26 2.84 5.95
N TRP A 5 -34.42 1.96 4.97
CA TRP A 5 -34.63 0.54 5.18
C TRP A 5 -33.34 -0.23 4.91
N ILE A 6 -32.89 -1.02 5.89
CA ILE A 6 -31.74 -1.94 5.71
C ILE A 6 -32.32 -3.29 5.25
N LYS A 7 -32.03 -3.67 4.01
CA LYS A 7 -32.53 -4.90 3.40
C LYS A 7 -31.70 -6.10 3.82
N ASN A 8 -31.86 -6.56 5.04
CA ASN A 8 -31.09 -7.69 5.62
C ASN A 8 -31.96 -8.91 5.96
N GLY A 9 -33.26 -8.88 5.67
CA GLY A 9 -34.24 -9.93 6.04
C GLY A 9 -34.93 -9.73 7.39
N ASP A 10 -34.29 -8.97 8.30
CA ASP A 10 -34.80 -8.85 9.70
C ASP A 10 -35.59 -7.57 9.94
N THR A 11 -35.53 -6.62 9.04
CA THR A 11 -36.22 -5.33 9.19
C THR A 11 -37.39 -5.22 8.24
N GLU A 12 -38.50 -4.66 8.78
CA GLU A 12 -39.69 -4.45 7.97
C GLU A 12 -39.48 -3.34 6.94
N LYS A 13 -40.01 -3.60 5.75
CA LYS A 13 -40.03 -2.64 4.67
C LYS A 13 -40.95 -1.48 4.97
N PRO A 14 -40.51 -0.20 4.78
CA PRO A 14 -41.37 0.95 4.97
C PRO A 14 -42.66 0.89 4.12
N THR A 15 -43.80 1.22 4.73
CA THR A 15 -45.08 1.29 4.04
C THR A 15 -45.30 2.61 3.29
N CYS A 16 -44.45 3.62 3.57
CA CYS A 16 -44.52 4.92 2.89
C CYS A 16 -44.10 4.83 1.43
N ARG A 17 -44.53 5.82 0.64
CA ARG A 17 -44.29 5.84 -0.81
C ARG A 17 -42.85 6.23 -1.19
N THR A 18 -42.13 6.89 -0.29
CA THR A 18 -40.76 7.34 -0.51
C THR A 18 -39.90 6.90 0.66
N TYR A 19 -38.84 6.12 0.37
CA TYR A 19 -37.85 5.68 1.35
C TYR A 19 -36.54 5.35 0.67
N TYR A 20 -35.45 5.37 1.44
CA TYR A 20 -34.17 4.87 1.02
C TYR A 20 -33.98 3.40 1.39
N THR A 21 -33.17 2.68 0.64
CA THR A 21 -32.82 1.29 0.91
C THR A 21 -31.32 1.13 0.89
N LEU A 22 -30.75 0.61 1.98
CA LEU A 22 -29.39 0.08 2.03
C LEU A 22 -29.47 -1.43 1.75
N ALA A 23 -28.82 -1.87 0.69
CA ALA A 23 -28.82 -3.27 0.25
C ALA A 23 -27.38 -3.73 -0.07
N ALA A 24 -27.18 -5.03 -0.24
CA ALA A 24 -25.86 -5.61 -0.54
C ALA A 24 -25.18 -5.01 -1.79
N ASN A 25 -25.99 -4.60 -2.78
CA ASN A 25 -25.51 -4.03 -4.04
C ASN A 25 -25.58 -2.50 -4.09
N GLY A 26 -25.75 -1.82 -2.97
CA GLY A 26 -25.67 -0.36 -2.89
C GLY A 26 -26.83 0.33 -2.17
N PHE A 27 -26.89 1.64 -2.39
CA PHE A 27 -27.87 2.53 -1.79
C PHE A 27 -28.88 2.99 -2.84
N PHE A 28 -30.19 2.87 -2.52
CA PHE A 28 -31.26 3.09 -3.46
C PHE A 28 -32.31 4.03 -2.88
N ILE A 29 -33.03 4.75 -3.75
CA ILE A 29 -34.27 5.45 -3.39
C ILE A 29 -35.43 4.75 -4.06
N THR A 30 -36.51 4.51 -3.28
CA THR A 30 -37.80 4.14 -3.81
C THR A 30 -38.72 5.33 -3.73
N LYS A 31 -39.42 5.65 -4.82
CA LYS A 31 -40.47 6.65 -4.89
C LYS A 31 -41.71 6.02 -5.49
N GLY A 32 -42.88 6.44 -5.05
CA GLY A 32 -44.15 5.98 -5.57
C GLY A 32 -45.21 7.04 -5.62
N THR A 33 -46.12 6.89 -6.57
CA THR A 33 -47.40 7.60 -6.68
C THR A 33 -48.52 6.57 -6.74
N PRO A 34 -49.76 6.96 -6.81
CA PRO A 34 -50.84 6.01 -7.08
C PRO A 34 -50.70 5.25 -8.40
N CYS A 35 -49.95 5.83 -9.37
CA CYS A 35 -49.86 5.30 -10.74
C CYS A 35 -48.56 4.50 -11.00
N TRP A 36 -47.48 4.73 -10.22
CA TRP A 36 -46.22 4.05 -10.44
C TRP A 36 -45.39 3.97 -9.14
N LYS A 37 -44.46 3.04 -9.15
CA LYS A 37 -43.42 2.87 -8.14
C LYS A 37 -42.11 2.55 -8.83
N ALA A 38 -41.02 3.26 -8.46
CA ALA A 38 -39.72 3.06 -9.00
C ALA A 38 -38.64 2.99 -7.88
N THR A 39 -37.62 2.18 -8.11
CA THR A 39 -36.43 2.10 -7.25
C THR A 39 -35.22 2.35 -8.14
N ALA A 40 -34.39 3.28 -7.74
CA ALA A 40 -33.19 3.65 -8.50
C ALA A 40 -31.98 3.79 -7.57
N PRO A 41 -30.75 3.54 -8.04
CA PRO A 41 -29.54 3.79 -7.27
C PRO A 41 -29.39 5.29 -6.95
N VAL A 42 -28.82 5.59 -5.80
CA VAL A 42 -28.58 6.95 -5.33
C VAL A 42 -27.08 7.23 -5.41
N LYS A 43 -26.71 8.27 -6.17
CA LYS A 43 -25.32 8.74 -6.24
C LYS A 43 -25.01 9.80 -5.18
N LYS A 44 -25.98 10.65 -4.84
CA LYS A 44 -25.84 11.74 -3.87
C LYS A 44 -27.19 12.04 -3.23
N ILE A 45 -27.17 12.31 -1.94
CA ILE A 45 -28.32 12.78 -1.17
C ILE A 45 -28.06 14.23 -0.80
N SER A 46 -28.72 15.16 -1.47
CA SER A 46 -28.45 16.59 -1.39
C SER A 46 -28.64 17.24 0.00
N ILE A 47 -29.33 16.54 0.90
CA ILE A 47 -29.55 17.01 2.28
C ILE A 47 -28.53 16.47 3.28
N LEU A 48 -27.58 15.66 2.84
CA LEU A 48 -26.48 15.12 3.65
C LEU A 48 -25.17 15.79 3.23
N GLU A 49 -24.28 15.91 4.19
CA GLU A 49 -22.91 16.37 3.95
C GLU A 49 -22.11 15.30 3.21
N ASP A 50 -21.16 15.72 2.41
CA ASP A 50 -20.24 14.84 1.74
C ASP A 50 -19.22 14.33 2.77
N VAL A 51 -18.77 13.09 2.60
CA VAL A 51 -17.67 12.50 3.37
C VAL A 51 -16.53 12.26 2.40
N GLU A 52 -15.40 12.87 2.69
CA GLU A 52 -14.19 12.64 1.93
C GLU A 52 -13.53 11.34 2.39
N PRO A 53 -13.25 10.41 1.47
CA PRO A 53 -12.52 9.20 1.81
C PRO A 53 -11.12 9.55 2.34
N SER A 54 -10.71 8.91 3.43
CA SER A 54 -9.41 9.13 4.05
C SER A 54 -8.83 7.85 4.60
N PHE A 55 -7.51 7.79 4.68
CA PHE A 55 -6.75 6.77 5.36
C PHE A 55 -5.71 7.44 6.25
N GLU A 56 -5.71 7.14 7.53
CA GLU A 56 -4.83 7.72 8.52
C GLU A 56 -4.12 6.62 9.30
N LEU A 57 -2.79 6.71 9.43
CA LEU A 57 -2.02 5.85 10.31
C LEU A 57 -2.05 6.43 11.73
N LEU A 58 -2.74 5.75 12.64
CA LEU A 58 -2.85 6.19 14.04
C LEU A 58 -1.68 5.77 14.92
N SER A 59 -0.85 4.83 14.47
CA SER A 59 0.40 4.46 15.14
C SER A 59 1.50 5.50 14.86
N PRO A 60 2.55 5.56 15.69
CA PRO A 60 3.73 6.37 15.36
C PRO A 60 4.31 6.01 13.99
N PRO A 61 5.12 6.86 13.37
CA PRO A 61 5.84 6.50 12.15
C PRO A 61 6.66 5.21 12.33
N ILE A 62 6.82 4.45 11.27
CA ILE A 62 7.63 3.23 11.25
C ILE A 62 9.08 3.64 11.51
N THR A 63 9.69 3.06 12.55
CA THR A 63 11.00 3.48 13.04
C THR A 63 12.11 3.30 12.01
N ALA A 64 13.14 4.13 12.10
CA ALA A 64 14.29 4.08 11.20
C ALA A 64 14.97 2.69 11.13
N ASP A 65 15.01 1.96 12.24
CA ASP A 65 15.57 0.61 12.27
C ASP A 65 14.76 -0.39 11.43
N VAL A 66 13.43 -0.31 11.49
CA VAL A 66 12.53 -1.15 10.68
C VAL A 66 12.61 -0.76 9.21
N THR A 67 12.61 0.55 8.91
CA THR A 67 12.79 1.05 7.54
C THR A 67 14.10 0.55 6.94
N ARG A 68 15.20 0.67 7.70
CA ARG A 68 16.53 0.18 7.31
C ARG A 68 16.54 -1.32 7.07
N ALA A 69 15.92 -2.08 7.96
CA ALA A 69 15.87 -3.53 7.86
C ALA A 69 15.13 -3.99 6.59
N MET A 70 14.00 -3.35 6.24
CA MET A 70 13.28 -3.63 4.99
C MET A 70 14.13 -3.30 3.76
N ALA A 71 14.67 -2.09 3.67
CA ALA A 71 15.45 -1.66 2.52
C ALA A 71 16.69 -2.55 2.30
N ARG A 72 17.42 -2.89 3.37
CA ARG A 72 18.60 -3.77 3.30
C ARG A 72 18.25 -5.20 2.93
N PHE A 73 17.15 -5.73 3.46
CA PHE A 73 16.70 -7.07 3.11
C PHE A 73 16.39 -7.16 1.62
N PHE A 74 15.62 -6.22 1.09
CA PHE A 74 15.26 -6.20 -0.33
C PHE A 74 16.48 -6.00 -1.24
N ALA A 75 17.38 -5.10 -0.87
CA ALA A 75 18.62 -4.90 -1.61
C ALA A 75 19.48 -6.17 -1.63
N TRP A 76 19.60 -6.87 -0.49
CA TRP A 76 20.37 -8.12 -0.36
C TRP A 76 19.75 -9.26 -1.19
N ILE A 77 18.43 -9.43 -1.15
CA ILE A 77 17.73 -10.41 -1.98
C ILE A 77 18.00 -10.13 -3.46
N TYR A 78 17.82 -8.88 -3.86
CA TYR A 78 18.05 -8.51 -5.25
C TYR A 78 19.52 -8.72 -5.68
N GLU A 79 20.46 -8.37 -4.85
CA GLU A 79 21.87 -8.58 -5.15
C GLU A 79 22.21 -10.07 -5.32
N LYS A 80 21.73 -10.91 -4.42
CA LYS A 80 22.08 -12.32 -4.35
C LYS A 80 21.29 -13.19 -5.32
N TYR A 81 20.00 -12.95 -5.47
CA TYR A 81 19.08 -13.85 -6.18
C TYR A 81 18.46 -13.24 -7.43
N ARG A 82 18.51 -11.92 -7.58
CA ARG A 82 17.85 -11.18 -8.68
C ARG A 82 16.36 -11.44 -8.76
N THR A 83 15.71 -11.56 -7.62
CA THR A 83 14.28 -11.81 -7.47
C THR A 83 13.63 -10.72 -6.63
N GLU A 84 12.31 -10.68 -6.67
CA GLU A 84 11.50 -9.93 -5.73
C GLU A 84 11.48 -10.61 -4.35
N ALA A 85 10.99 -9.90 -3.35
CA ALA A 85 10.74 -10.44 -2.01
C ALA A 85 9.60 -9.68 -1.34
N ALA A 86 8.98 -10.29 -0.34
CA ALA A 86 7.94 -9.66 0.47
C ALA A 86 8.26 -9.77 1.97
N VAL A 87 7.78 -8.79 2.74
CA VAL A 87 7.79 -8.80 4.20
C VAL A 87 6.41 -8.37 4.73
N LEU A 88 6.09 -8.85 5.91
CA LEU A 88 4.88 -8.49 6.66
C LEU A 88 5.25 -7.49 7.74
N LEU A 89 4.47 -6.43 7.87
CA LEU A 89 4.67 -5.40 8.89
C LEU A 89 3.68 -5.58 10.03
N TRP A 90 4.21 -5.77 11.23
CA TRP A 90 3.47 -5.95 12.47
C TRP A 90 3.64 -4.75 13.37
N PHE A 91 2.61 -4.43 14.13
CA PHE A 91 2.63 -3.41 15.16
C PHE A 91 2.09 -3.94 16.48
N ASN A 92 2.83 -3.71 17.56
CA ASN A 92 2.38 -3.97 18.93
C ASN A 92 1.92 -2.64 19.56
N PRO A 93 0.62 -2.40 19.74
CA PRO A 93 0.12 -1.15 20.28
C PRO A 93 0.44 -0.93 21.77
N GLN A 94 0.71 -2.00 22.52
CA GLN A 94 1.08 -1.89 23.94
C GLN A 94 2.53 -1.41 24.11
N GLU A 95 3.43 -1.99 23.32
CA GLU A 95 4.85 -1.61 23.32
C GLU A 95 5.17 -0.43 22.42
N LYS A 96 4.23 -0.05 21.54
CA LYS A 96 4.41 0.92 20.46
C LYS A 96 5.61 0.57 19.56
N LYS A 97 5.76 -0.71 19.25
CA LYS A 97 6.88 -1.22 18.47
C LYS A 97 6.42 -1.87 17.18
N TYR A 98 7.22 -1.66 16.16
CA TYR A 98 7.09 -2.33 14.88
C TYR A 98 8.02 -3.54 14.80
N ARG A 99 7.61 -4.51 14.04
CA ARG A 99 8.39 -5.68 13.64
C ARG A 99 8.08 -6.04 12.22
N ILE A 100 9.08 -6.47 11.50
CA ILE A 100 8.90 -7.12 10.20
C ILE A 100 9.14 -8.63 10.33
N ASP A 101 8.49 -9.37 9.45
CA ASP A 101 8.62 -10.80 9.33
C ASP A 101 8.65 -11.19 7.86
N VAL A 102 9.46 -12.18 7.52
CA VAL A 102 9.57 -12.69 6.16
C VAL A 102 8.67 -13.93 6.06
N PRO A 103 7.55 -13.86 5.33
CA PRO A 103 6.67 -15.00 5.16
C PRO A 103 7.34 -16.10 4.31
N ILE A 104 6.84 -17.33 4.39
CA ILE A 104 7.19 -18.37 3.42
C ILE A 104 6.71 -17.89 2.05
N GLN A 105 7.63 -17.78 1.10
CA GLN A 105 7.37 -17.17 -0.19
C GLN A 105 8.05 -17.90 -1.35
N GLN A 106 7.50 -17.70 -2.54
CA GLN A 106 8.08 -18.11 -3.80
C GLN A 106 8.27 -16.87 -4.66
N ALA A 107 9.50 -16.59 -5.05
CA ALA A 107 9.85 -15.37 -5.75
C ALA A 107 10.47 -15.66 -7.12
N SER A 108 10.27 -14.73 -8.04
CA SER A 108 10.92 -14.66 -9.34
C SER A 108 11.46 -13.25 -9.58
N ALA A 109 12.01 -12.99 -10.75
CA ALA A 109 12.48 -11.66 -11.12
C ALA A 109 11.35 -10.61 -11.28
N ALA A 110 10.09 -11.03 -11.33
CA ALA A 110 8.95 -10.16 -11.62
C ALA A 110 7.68 -10.55 -10.83
N SER A 111 7.79 -11.34 -9.79
CA SER A 111 6.66 -11.69 -8.93
C SER A 111 7.11 -12.31 -7.62
N VAL A 112 6.38 -12.04 -6.56
CA VAL A 112 6.51 -12.74 -5.29
C VAL A 112 5.13 -13.23 -4.84
N LYS A 113 5.04 -14.50 -4.47
CA LYS A 113 3.83 -15.11 -3.89
C LYS A 113 4.15 -15.57 -2.48
N TYR A 114 3.36 -15.16 -1.52
CA TYR A 114 3.55 -15.49 -0.11
C TYR A 114 2.23 -15.87 0.55
N LYS A 115 2.33 -16.52 1.69
CA LYS A 115 1.17 -16.88 2.49
C LYS A 115 1.15 -16.05 3.76
N PHE A 116 -0.01 -15.49 4.07
CA PHE A 116 -0.22 -14.92 5.39
C PHE A 116 -0.10 -16.02 6.46
N PRO A 117 0.54 -15.73 7.59
CA PRO A 117 0.62 -16.70 8.68
C PRO A 117 -0.78 -16.98 9.24
N GLU A 118 -0.98 -18.20 9.71
CA GLU A 118 -2.21 -18.55 10.42
C GLU A 118 -2.33 -17.72 11.70
N ARG A 119 -3.56 -17.43 12.12
CA ARG A 119 -3.83 -16.63 13.31
C ARG A 119 -3.16 -17.17 14.58
N SER A 120 -2.94 -18.49 14.64
CA SER A 120 -2.22 -19.17 15.71
C SER A 120 -0.73 -18.79 15.81
N ALA A 121 -0.15 -18.29 14.73
CA ALA A 121 1.24 -17.84 14.67
C ALA A 121 1.42 -16.36 15.08
N TYR A 122 0.32 -15.62 15.33
CA TYR A 122 0.39 -14.24 15.76
C TYR A 122 0.92 -14.16 17.18
N ARG A 123 1.89 -13.27 17.40
CA ARG A 123 2.34 -12.98 18.76
C ARG A 123 1.25 -12.24 19.54
N PRO A 124 1.17 -12.44 20.86
CA PRO A 124 0.22 -11.70 21.69
C PRO A 124 0.33 -10.19 21.47
N HIS A 125 -0.81 -9.53 21.31
CA HIS A 125 -0.93 -8.08 21.12
C HIS A 125 -0.34 -7.51 19.82
N GLU A 126 0.22 -8.33 18.92
CA GLU A 126 0.64 -7.88 17.60
C GLU A 126 -0.52 -7.87 16.61
N ILE A 127 -0.56 -6.85 15.80
CA ILE A 127 -1.52 -6.65 14.70
C ILE A 127 -0.72 -6.59 13.40
N LEU A 128 -1.10 -7.40 12.42
CA LEU A 128 -0.59 -7.26 11.07
C LEU A 128 -1.22 -6.00 10.47
N ILE A 129 -0.42 -5.04 10.07
CA ILE A 129 -0.89 -3.74 9.59
C ILE A 129 -0.54 -3.47 8.13
N GLY A 130 0.31 -4.28 7.53
CA GLY A 130 0.71 -4.07 6.14
C GLY A 130 1.63 -5.11 5.56
N THR A 131 1.86 -4.97 4.28
CA THR A 131 2.78 -5.79 3.49
C THR A 131 3.68 -4.90 2.66
N PHE A 132 4.95 -5.26 2.55
CA PHE A 132 5.90 -4.59 1.67
C PHE A 132 6.57 -5.63 0.77
N HIS A 133 6.79 -5.25 -0.48
CA HIS A 133 7.52 -6.09 -1.42
C HIS A 133 8.52 -5.27 -2.25
N SER A 134 9.34 -5.95 -3.02
CA SER A 134 10.34 -5.29 -3.86
C SER A 134 10.22 -5.68 -5.32
N HIS A 135 10.46 -4.73 -6.19
CA HIS A 135 10.57 -4.90 -7.64
C HIS A 135 12.04 -4.97 -8.13
N GLY A 136 12.98 -5.18 -7.22
CA GLY A 136 14.39 -5.22 -7.58
C GLY A 136 14.88 -3.91 -8.21
N ASN A 137 15.34 -3.95 -9.45
CA ASN A 137 15.77 -2.76 -10.19
C ASN A 137 14.67 -2.06 -10.99
N MET A 138 13.46 -2.60 -11.01
CA MET A 138 12.31 -1.91 -11.58
C MET A 138 11.83 -0.81 -10.64
N GLY A 139 11.06 0.16 -11.17
CA GLY A 139 10.50 1.25 -10.37
C GLY A 139 9.53 0.77 -9.28
N ALA A 140 9.37 1.58 -8.25
CA ALA A 140 8.45 1.32 -7.14
C ALA A 140 7.00 1.68 -7.52
N PHE A 141 6.37 0.91 -8.36
CA PHE A 141 4.96 1.06 -8.74
C PHE A 141 4.16 -0.16 -8.31
N HIS A 142 2.88 0.01 -8.09
CA HIS A 142 1.98 -1.11 -7.81
C HIS A 142 1.46 -1.67 -9.13
N SER A 143 1.87 -2.87 -9.51
CA SER A 143 1.42 -3.56 -10.71
C SER A 143 -0.04 -4.03 -10.59
N GLY A 144 -0.63 -4.51 -11.68
CA GLY A 144 -1.99 -5.06 -11.64
C GLY A 144 -2.12 -6.27 -10.72
N VAL A 145 -1.09 -7.11 -10.64
CA VAL A 145 -1.05 -8.29 -9.75
C VAL A 145 -0.93 -7.84 -8.30
N ASP A 146 -0.05 -6.88 -8.01
CA ASP A 146 0.10 -6.33 -6.65
C ASP A 146 -1.22 -5.75 -6.14
N ILE A 147 -1.95 -5.05 -7.01
CA ILE A 147 -3.25 -4.46 -6.67
C ILE A 147 -4.28 -5.54 -6.27
N GLU A 148 -4.30 -6.69 -6.94
CA GLU A 148 -5.19 -7.79 -6.59
C GLU A 148 -4.82 -8.39 -5.22
N ASP A 149 -3.53 -8.59 -4.96
CA ASP A 149 -3.03 -9.10 -3.68
C ASP A 149 -3.27 -8.10 -2.53
N GLU A 150 -3.07 -6.81 -2.78
CA GLU A 150 -3.28 -5.74 -1.83
C GLU A 150 -4.77 -5.57 -1.46
N PHE A 151 -5.69 -5.79 -2.41
CA PHE A 151 -7.13 -5.76 -2.13
C PHE A 151 -7.61 -6.93 -1.25
N ALA A 152 -6.80 -7.96 -1.10
CA ALA A 152 -7.11 -9.07 -0.19
C ALA A 152 -6.88 -8.73 1.29
N PHE A 153 -6.18 -7.62 1.59
CA PHE A 153 -5.84 -7.23 2.95
C PHE A 153 -5.96 -5.71 3.14
N ASP A 154 -6.87 -5.28 4.00
CA ASP A 154 -7.01 -3.86 4.38
C ASP A 154 -5.81 -3.44 5.26
N GLY A 155 -5.02 -2.46 4.80
CA GLY A 155 -3.82 -2.06 5.51
C GLY A 155 -2.90 -1.15 4.71
N ILE A 156 -1.63 -1.14 5.07
CA ILE A 156 -0.58 -0.38 4.40
C ILE A 156 0.19 -1.30 3.47
N HIS A 157 0.36 -0.88 2.22
CA HIS A 157 1.11 -1.62 1.24
C HIS A 157 2.22 -0.76 0.66
N GLY A 158 3.42 -1.31 0.58
CA GLY A 158 4.57 -0.59 0.07
C GLY A 158 5.36 -1.41 -0.94
N THR A 159 5.80 -0.75 -1.99
CA THR A 159 6.67 -1.31 -3.02
C THR A 159 8.00 -0.60 -3.00
N PHE A 160 9.07 -1.36 -2.80
CA PHE A 160 10.45 -0.89 -2.95
C PHE A 160 10.94 -1.24 -4.35
N GLY A 161 11.71 -0.35 -4.97
CA GLY A 161 12.28 -0.57 -6.29
C GLY A 161 13.54 0.24 -6.55
N GLY A 162 14.01 0.17 -7.79
CA GLY A 162 15.13 0.99 -8.24
C GLY A 162 16.47 0.65 -7.59
N PHE A 163 16.64 -0.54 -6.99
CA PHE A 163 17.91 -0.98 -6.47
C PHE A 163 18.91 -1.18 -7.62
N ASN A 164 20.09 -0.58 -7.51
CA ASN A 164 21.16 -0.68 -8.53
C ASN A 164 20.74 -0.20 -9.94
N SER A 165 19.88 0.77 -10.06
CA SER A 165 19.38 1.28 -11.35
C SER A 165 20.43 2.01 -12.20
N GLY A 166 21.72 1.71 -12.04
CA GLY A 166 22.82 2.28 -12.81
C GLY A 166 22.86 1.97 -14.31
N SER A 167 21.89 1.22 -14.87
CA SER A 167 22.01 0.72 -16.25
C SER A 167 20.97 1.20 -17.27
N TYR A 168 19.85 1.77 -16.89
CA TYR A 168 18.79 2.08 -17.86
C TYR A 168 18.22 3.50 -17.84
N CYS A 169 18.51 4.31 -16.87
CA CYS A 169 18.24 5.74 -16.93
C CYS A 169 19.52 6.52 -16.80
N PHE A 170 19.73 7.48 -17.66
CA PHE A 170 20.87 8.37 -17.86
C PHE A 170 21.37 9.14 -16.62
N MET A 171 21.16 8.67 -15.44
CA MET A 171 21.71 9.22 -14.21
C MET A 171 22.57 8.17 -13.55
N MET A 172 23.77 8.56 -13.16
CA MET A 172 24.64 7.73 -12.33
C MET A 172 23.86 7.34 -11.08
N GLY A 173 23.33 6.09 -11.07
CA GLY A 173 22.51 5.61 -9.97
C GLY A 173 23.32 5.70 -8.69
N ASN A 174 22.81 6.43 -7.71
CA ASN A 174 23.37 6.38 -6.37
C ASN A 174 23.15 4.96 -5.82
N PRO A 175 24.21 4.16 -5.57
CA PRO A 175 24.07 2.79 -5.09
C PRO A 175 23.39 2.69 -3.72
N ASN A 176 23.20 3.82 -3.04
CA ASN A 176 22.57 3.92 -1.73
C ASN A 176 21.10 4.34 -1.82
N SER A 177 20.58 4.56 -3.03
CA SER A 177 19.22 5.00 -3.22
C SER A 177 18.31 3.87 -3.68
N PHE A 178 17.03 4.04 -3.39
CA PHE A 178 15.93 3.20 -3.84
C PHE A 178 14.70 4.05 -4.08
N GLU A 179 13.76 3.49 -4.80
CA GLU A 179 12.42 4.06 -4.96
C GLU A 179 11.47 3.42 -3.96
N LEU A 180 10.47 4.18 -3.53
CA LEU A 180 9.47 3.71 -2.59
C LEU A 180 8.11 4.34 -2.90
N SER A 181 7.10 3.49 -3.04
CA SER A 181 5.71 3.88 -3.15
C SER A 181 4.90 3.23 -2.04
N ILE A 182 4.05 3.98 -1.35
CA ILE A 182 3.21 3.46 -0.27
C ILE A 182 1.76 3.88 -0.50
N GLN A 183 0.86 2.95 -0.22
CA GLN A 183 -0.57 3.21 -0.24
C GLN A 183 -1.27 2.55 0.95
N GLY A 184 -2.31 3.20 1.44
CA GLY A 184 -3.30 2.58 2.30
C GLY A 184 -4.36 1.92 1.44
N VAL A 185 -4.85 0.76 1.83
CA VAL A 185 -5.95 0.07 1.15
C VAL A 185 -7.03 -0.26 2.16
N ILE A 186 -8.27 0.04 1.81
CA ILE A 186 -9.45 -0.38 2.56
C ILE A 186 -10.61 -0.64 1.60
N ASN A 187 -11.20 -1.83 1.70
CA ASN A 187 -12.36 -2.23 0.89
C ASN A 187 -12.17 -1.93 -0.61
N GLY A 188 -10.97 -2.20 -1.15
CA GLY A 188 -10.62 -1.96 -2.55
C GLY A 188 -10.38 -0.50 -2.94
N HIS A 189 -10.43 0.46 -2.00
CA HIS A 189 -10.03 1.84 -2.22
C HIS A 189 -8.57 2.03 -1.84
N ARG A 190 -7.83 2.80 -2.65
CA ARG A 190 -6.42 3.09 -2.46
C ARG A 190 -6.19 4.55 -2.16
N PHE A 191 -5.32 4.80 -1.19
CA PHE A 191 -4.92 6.12 -0.72
C PHE A 191 -3.41 6.23 -0.86
N VAL A 192 -2.94 7.08 -1.75
CA VAL A 192 -1.50 7.35 -1.89
C VAL A 192 -1.00 8.04 -0.63
N MET A 193 0.04 7.47 -0.06
CA MET A 193 0.67 7.98 1.16
C MET A 193 2.06 8.51 0.85
N LYS A 194 2.56 9.39 1.70
CA LYS A 194 3.91 9.93 1.57
C LYS A 194 4.88 9.09 2.41
N PRO A 195 5.87 8.42 1.79
CA PRO A 195 6.82 7.59 2.52
C PRO A 195 7.54 8.35 3.64
N GLU A 196 7.91 9.59 3.40
CA GLU A 196 8.62 10.44 4.37
C GLU A 196 7.80 10.82 5.61
N GLU A 197 6.47 10.73 5.53
CA GLU A 197 5.58 10.96 6.68
C GLU A 197 5.33 9.66 7.47
N LEU A 198 5.55 8.50 6.84
CA LEU A 198 5.23 7.19 7.42
C LEU A 198 6.46 6.44 7.93
N LEU A 199 7.61 6.62 7.29
CA LEU A 199 8.84 5.91 7.62
C LEU A 199 9.91 6.88 8.07
N GLU A 200 10.45 6.64 9.25
CA GLU A 200 11.63 7.35 9.73
C GLU A 200 12.90 6.87 9.01
N GLY A 201 13.91 7.73 9.01
CA GLY A 201 15.24 7.40 8.49
C GLY A 201 15.38 7.51 6.97
N LEU A 202 14.40 8.11 6.28
CA LEU A 202 14.44 8.38 4.85
C LEU A 202 14.80 9.83 4.56
N THR A 203 15.65 10.05 3.55
CA THR A 203 15.88 11.36 2.95
C THR A 203 15.42 11.32 1.50
N PRO A 204 14.46 12.17 1.09
CA PRO A 204 14.09 12.29 -0.31
C PRO A 204 15.25 12.80 -1.15
N ILE A 205 15.56 12.11 -2.24
CA ILE A 205 16.52 12.59 -3.24
C ILE A 205 15.76 13.44 -4.24
N VAL A 206 15.99 14.74 -4.20
CA VAL A 206 15.41 15.65 -5.20
C VAL A 206 16.15 15.42 -6.51
N SER A 207 15.44 14.93 -7.53
CA SER A 207 15.98 14.86 -8.87
C SER A 207 16.27 16.30 -9.37
N THR A 208 17.53 16.56 -9.73
CA THR A 208 17.93 17.82 -10.38
C THR A 208 17.32 18.00 -11.78
N ASP A 209 16.64 17.00 -12.29
CA ASP A 209 16.00 17.01 -13.61
C ASP A 209 14.75 17.88 -13.74
N GLN A 210 14.31 18.55 -12.67
CA GLN A 210 13.30 19.62 -12.78
C GLN A 210 13.80 20.84 -13.57
N LEU A 211 15.08 20.88 -13.98
CA LEU A 211 15.68 21.92 -14.82
C LEU A 211 15.70 21.57 -16.32
N ALA A 212 15.26 20.41 -16.73
CA ALA A 212 15.14 20.09 -18.15
C ALA A 212 13.90 20.79 -18.76
N PRO A 213 14.05 21.50 -19.89
CA PRO A 213 12.92 22.14 -20.54
C PRO A 213 11.87 21.09 -20.94
N PRO A 214 10.57 21.43 -20.96
CA PRO A 214 9.50 20.49 -21.25
C PRO A 214 9.73 19.90 -22.65
N ALA A 215 10.12 18.65 -22.69
CA ALA A 215 10.17 17.89 -23.94
C ALA A 215 8.74 17.75 -24.45
N ARG A 216 8.57 18.09 -25.73
CA ARG A 216 7.31 18.13 -26.47
C ARG A 216 6.30 17.04 -26.08
N GLU A 217 5.05 17.49 -25.84
CA GLU A 217 3.85 16.83 -25.35
C GLU A 217 3.33 15.62 -26.18
N TRP A 218 4.12 14.62 -26.48
CA TRP A 218 3.63 13.51 -27.29
C TRP A 218 3.32 12.20 -26.51
N TRP A 219 3.75 12.07 -25.24
CA TRP A 219 3.60 10.84 -24.46
C TRP A 219 3.37 11.11 -22.96
N THR A 220 2.38 11.89 -22.61
CA THR A 220 1.95 12.02 -21.21
C THR A 220 0.96 10.91 -20.84
N PHE A 221 1.38 9.66 -20.88
CA PHE A 221 0.90 8.73 -19.86
C PHE A 221 1.55 9.21 -18.56
N GLY A 222 0.71 9.70 -17.63
CA GLY A 222 1.14 10.44 -16.44
C GLY A 222 2.48 9.96 -15.88
N ARG A 223 3.51 10.80 -15.95
CA ARG A 223 4.74 10.57 -15.21
C ARG A 223 4.34 10.59 -13.75
N ARG A 224 4.27 9.40 -13.12
CA ARG A 224 4.27 9.30 -11.66
C ARG A 224 5.60 9.91 -11.23
N GLU A 225 5.55 10.85 -10.29
CA GLU A 225 6.75 11.33 -9.63
C GLU A 225 7.34 10.13 -8.87
N GLU A 226 8.31 9.47 -9.46
CA GLU A 226 9.06 8.42 -8.81
C GLU A 226 9.92 9.07 -7.74
N LYS A 227 9.50 8.94 -6.49
CA LYS A 227 10.25 9.48 -5.36
C LYS A 227 11.34 8.52 -4.97
N ARG A 228 12.59 8.98 -5.08
CA ARG A 228 13.77 8.27 -4.61
C ARG A 228 14.14 8.70 -3.21
N PHE A 229 14.65 7.75 -2.46
CA PHE A 229 15.06 7.92 -1.07
C PHE A 229 16.42 7.31 -0.81
N GLU A 230 17.09 7.82 0.21
CA GLU A 230 18.26 7.19 0.82
C GLU A 230 18.06 7.08 2.33
N LEU A 231 18.75 6.14 2.97
CA LEU A 231 18.72 6.00 4.42
C LEU A 231 19.59 7.09 5.07
N ILE A 232 19.06 7.79 6.03
CA ILE A 232 19.77 8.82 6.80
C ILE A 232 20.97 8.17 7.53
N HIS A 233 22.13 8.81 7.45
CA HIS A 233 23.39 8.39 8.09
C HIS A 233 24.00 7.09 7.57
N GLU A 234 23.51 6.55 6.49
CA GLU A 234 24.09 5.36 5.88
C GLU A 234 24.99 5.76 4.70
N HIS A 235 26.24 5.26 4.72
CA HIS A 235 27.16 5.46 3.58
C HIS A 235 26.89 4.47 2.44
N GLN A 236 26.34 3.32 2.78
CA GLN A 236 25.96 2.27 1.83
C GLN A 236 24.66 1.63 2.27
N LEU A 237 23.72 1.48 1.33
CA LEU A 237 22.45 0.77 1.59
C LEU A 237 22.73 -0.66 2.05
N LEU A 238 23.66 -1.33 1.38
CA LEU A 238 24.08 -2.70 1.67
C LEU A 238 25.56 -2.74 2.04
N PRO A 239 25.93 -2.75 3.34
CA PRO A 239 27.31 -2.93 3.77
C PRO A 239 27.86 -4.29 3.30
N GLU A 240 29.18 -4.34 3.02
CA GLU A 240 29.86 -5.55 2.49
C GLU A 240 29.60 -6.85 3.27
N ASN A 241 29.41 -6.75 4.59
CA ASN A 241 29.19 -7.89 5.48
C ASN A 241 27.73 -8.03 5.94
N TYR A 242 26.78 -7.35 5.26
CA TYR A 242 25.39 -7.47 5.65
C TYR A 242 24.86 -8.87 5.32
N THR A 243 24.25 -9.48 6.33
CA THR A 243 23.52 -10.74 6.21
C THR A 243 22.23 -10.61 6.99
N PRO A 244 21.07 -10.85 6.39
CA PRO A 244 19.81 -10.81 7.13
C PRO A 244 19.74 -11.93 8.17
N PRO A 245 18.85 -11.81 9.17
CA PRO A 245 18.60 -12.83 10.17
C PRO A 245 18.39 -14.23 9.54
N GLN A 246 18.86 -15.27 10.19
CA GLN A 246 18.81 -16.65 9.64
C GLN A 246 17.38 -17.15 9.42
N ASP A 247 16.44 -16.76 10.26
CA ASP A 247 15.01 -17.08 10.12
C ASP A 247 14.42 -16.49 8.84
N TRP A 248 14.85 -15.29 8.44
CA TRP A 248 14.42 -14.69 7.18
C TRP A 248 14.96 -15.43 5.96
N GLN A 249 16.20 -15.92 6.04
CA GLN A 249 16.83 -16.65 4.94
C GLN A 249 16.16 -18.02 4.69
N LYS A 250 15.60 -18.65 5.72
CA LYS A 250 14.93 -19.96 5.61
C LYS A 250 13.59 -19.89 4.89
N ASN A 251 12.97 -18.73 4.86
CA ASN A 251 11.65 -18.51 4.25
C ASN A 251 11.74 -18.05 2.79
N PHE A 252 12.94 -17.92 2.30
CA PHE A 252 13.27 -17.52 0.94
C PHE A 252 14.02 -18.65 0.21
#